data_62d441de7014a3bfc00631cc11f0e3d7
#
_entry.id   62d441de7014a3bfc00631cc11f0e3d7
#
_cell.length_a   1.000
_cell.length_b   1.000
_cell.length_c   1.000
_cell.angle_alpha   90.00
_cell.angle_beta   90.00
_cell.angle_gamma   90.00
#
_symmetry.space_group_name_H-M   'P 1'
#
loop_
_entity.id
_entity.type
_entity.pdbx_description
1 polymer ?
#
loop_
_entity_poly.entity_id
_entity_poly.type
_entity_poly.pdbx_seq_one_letter_code
_entity_poly.pdbx_strand_id
1 'polypeptide(L)'
;MEFIIANEGIPQNIGCEGATVAYYGSEIEFHYETVPPHGDEIFSAELPLLDIKLPFWMYGRNLIFLDAYYLLAETVEAHTW
;
A
#
# COMPACT_ATOMS: atom_id res chain seq x y z
N MET A 1 -10.85 -8.57 -2.36
CA MET A 1 -9.71 -7.66 -2.58
C MET A 1 -9.91 -6.88 -3.86
N GLU A 2 -9.70 -5.59 -3.81
CA GLU A 2 -9.91 -4.71 -4.94
C GLU A 2 -8.69 -4.72 -5.87
N PHE A 3 -8.90 -4.51 -7.17
CA PHE A 3 -7.80 -4.34 -8.11
C PHE A 3 -7.82 -2.91 -8.63
N ILE A 4 -6.71 -2.20 -8.48
CA ILE A 4 -6.59 -0.80 -8.85
C ILE A 4 -5.47 -0.63 -9.84
N ILE A 5 -5.73 0.15 -10.90
CA ILE A 5 -4.67 0.58 -11.80
C ILE A 5 -4.31 2.01 -11.42
N ALA A 6 -3.10 2.20 -10.90
CA ALA A 6 -2.68 3.51 -10.41
C ALA A 6 -2.30 4.44 -11.56
N ASN A 7 -2.57 5.73 -11.35
CA ASN A 7 -2.15 6.79 -12.26
C ASN A 7 -1.04 7.58 -11.62
N GLU A 8 -0.03 7.91 -12.40
CA GLU A 8 1.14 8.63 -11.92
C GLU A 8 0.75 9.95 -11.25
N GLY A 9 1.27 10.18 -10.05
CA GLY A 9 1.07 11.43 -9.31
C GLY A 9 -0.30 11.61 -8.68
N ILE A 10 -1.22 10.66 -8.87
CA ILE A 10 -2.57 10.75 -8.32
C ILE A 10 -2.63 9.95 -7.02
N PRO A 11 -2.96 10.57 -5.88
CA PRO A 11 -3.06 9.84 -4.62
C PRO A 11 -4.10 8.72 -4.68
N GLN A 12 -3.73 7.55 -4.18
CA GLN A 12 -4.60 6.39 -4.10
C GLN A 12 -4.90 6.08 -2.64
N ASN A 13 -6.11 5.62 -2.38
CA ASN A 13 -6.54 5.20 -1.04
C ASN A 13 -7.04 3.78 -1.11
N ILE A 14 -6.68 2.98 -0.11
CA ILE A 14 -7.00 1.55 -0.06
C ILE A 14 -8.09 1.34 0.98
N GLY A 15 -9.13 0.59 0.63
CA GLY A 15 -10.17 0.21 1.56
C GLY A 15 -9.74 -0.93 2.48
N CYS A 16 -10.48 -1.17 3.55
CA CYS A 16 -10.08 -2.14 4.59
C CYS A 16 -10.08 -3.59 4.09
N GLU A 17 -10.60 -3.88 2.92
CA GLU A 17 -10.51 -5.21 2.32
C GLU A 17 -9.16 -5.46 1.63
N GLY A 18 -8.30 -4.45 1.58
CA GLY A 18 -7.03 -4.55 0.87
C GLY A 18 -7.19 -4.36 -0.63
N ALA A 19 -6.09 -4.35 -1.34
CA ALA A 19 -6.10 -4.15 -2.78
C ALA A 19 -4.81 -4.62 -3.42
N THR A 20 -4.89 -4.99 -4.70
CA THR A 20 -3.73 -5.15 -5.56
C THR A 20 -3.67 -3.92 -6.45
N VAL A 21 -2.55 -3.22 -6.45
CA VAL A 21 -2.37 -2.02 -7.26
C VAL A 21 -1.34 -2.30 -8.35
N ALA A 22 -1.75 -2.09 -9.59
CA ALA A 22 -0.87 -2.28 -10.74
C ALA A 22 -0.36 -0.93 -11.22
N TYR A 23 0.93 -0.89 -11.56
CA TYR A 23 1.56 0.34 -12.02
C TYR A 23 2.77 -0.02 -12.89
N TYR A 24 2.73 0.34 -14.16
CA TYR A 24 3.81 0.07 -15.14
C TYR A 24 4.32 -1.37 -15.12
N GLY A 25 3.39 -2.31 -15.15
CA GLY A 25 3.75 -3.73 -15.21
C GLY A 25 4.20 -4.32 -13.88
N SER A 26 4.23 -3.54 -12.83
CA SER A 26 4.50 -4.01 -11.48
C SER A 26 3.20 -4.11 -10.70
N GLU A 27 3.18 -4.94 -9.66
CA GLU A 27 2.03 -5.06 -8.78
C GLU A 27 2.49 -5.02 -7.34
N ILE A 28 1.68 -4.36 -6.50
CA ILE A 28 1.89 -4.37 -5.06
C ILE A 28 0.56 -4.75 -4.41
N GLU A 29 0.61 -5.72 -3.49
CA GLU A 29 -0.58 -6.16 -2.76
C GLU A 29 -0.57 -5.56 -1.37
N PHE A 30 -1.68 -4.94 -1.00
CA PHE A 30 -1.87 -4.35 0.32
C PHE A 30 -2.83 -5.23 1.10
N HIS A 31 -2.40 -5.68 2.28
CA HIS A 31 -3.21 -6.53 3.16
C HIS A 31 -3.54 -5.76 4.43
N TYR A 32 -4.83 -5.66 4.74
CA TYR A 32 -5.27 -4.96 5.93
C TYR A 32 -4.71 -5.64 7.18
N GLU A 33 -4.11 -4.85 8.06
CA GLU A 33 -3.56 -5.35 9.32
C GLU A 33 -4.36 -4.87 10.51
N THR A 34 -4.53 -3.56 10.64
CA THR A 34 -5.24 -3.02 11.80
C THR A 34 -5.61 -1.56 11.56
N VAL A 35 -6.45 -1.04 12.45
CA VAL A 35 -6.74 0.38 12.52
C VAL A 35 -6.53 0.81 13.97
N PRO A 36 -5.65 1.81 14.22
CA PRO A 36 -5.45 2.30 15.59
C PRO A 36 -6.68 3.07 16.06
N PRO A 37 -6.81 3.32 17.38
CA PRO A 37 -7.97 4.05 17.93
C PRO A 37 -8.18 5.43 17.29
N HIS A 38 -7.10 6.06 16.86
CA HIS A 38 -7.15 7.36 16.20
C HIS A 38 -6.29 7.30 14.95
N GLY A 39 -6.91 7.09 13.80
CA GLY A 39 -6.14 7.08 12.57
C GLY A 39 -6.78 6.22 11.50
N ASP A 40 -6.05 6.07 10.43
CA ASP A 40 -6.50 5.36 9.25
C ASP A 40 -6.03 3.91 9.27
N GLU A 41 -6.61 3.11 8.39
CA GLU A 41 -6.25 1.71 8.27
C GLU A 41 -4.78 1.54 7.92
N ILE A 42 -4.17 0.50 8.48
CA ILE A 42 -2.77 0.17 8.31
C ILE A 42 -2.66 -1.13 7.57
N PHE A 43 -1.75 -1.18 6.61
CA PHE A 43 -1.58 -2.33 5.72
C PHE A 43 -0.14 -2.81 5.71
N SER A 44 0.03 -4.13 5.58
CA SER A 44 1.29 -4.70 5.12
C SER A 44 1.25 -4.74 3.60
N ALA A 45 2.40 -4.90 2.96
CA ALA A 45 2.47 -4.91 1.53
C ALA A 45 3.47 -5.94 1.04
N GLU A 46 3.21 -6.48 -0.15
CA GLU A 46 4.14 -7.39 -0.79
C GLU A 46 4.15 -7.16 -2.29
N LEU A 47 5.24 -7.56 -2.91
CA LEU A 47 5.43 -7.47 -4.35
C LEU A 47 5.30 -8.90 -4.91
N PRO A 48 4.11 -9.32 -5.33
CA PRO A 48 3.88 -10.73 -5.66
C PRO A 48 4.69 -11.22 -6.86
N LEU A 49 4.96 -10.34 -7.81
CA LEU A 49 5.74 -10.73 -8.99
C LEU A 49 7.21 -11.01 -8.66
N LEU A 50 7.70 -10.50 -7.53
CA LEU A 50 9.07 -10.68 -7.07
C LEU A 50 9.16 -11.56 -5.84
N ASP A 51 8.02 -12.00 -5.31
CA ASP A 51 7.94 -12.80 -4.08
C ASP A 51 8.66 -12.11 -2.90
N ILE A 52 8.41 -10.80 -2.76
CA ILE A 52 9.02 -9.99 -1.72
C ILE A 52 7.93 -9.39 -0.83
N LYS A 53 8.09 -9.56 0.49
CA LYS A 53 7.25 -8.87 1.47
C LYS A 53 8.02 -7.68 2.01
N LEU A 54 7.37 -6.52 2.05
CA LEU A 54 8.02 -5.32 2.56
C LEU A 54 8.15 -5.43 4.08
N PRO A 55 9.29 -5.00 4.65
CA PRO A 55 9.58 -5.17 6.08
C PRO A 55 8.94 -4.11 6.98
N PHE A 56 7.97 -3.36 6.47
CA PHE A 56 7.31 -2.31 7.24
C PHE A 56 5.84 -2.26 6.85
N TRP A 57 5.04 -1.66 7.72
CA TRP A 57 3.62 -1.42 7.46
C TRP A 57 3.44 0.04 7.04
N MET A 58 2.31 0.35 6.40
CA MET A 58 2.06 1.69 5.91
C MET A 58 0.57 2.01 5.98
N TYR A 59 0.27 3.30 5.95
CA TYR A 59 -1.11 3.73 5.84
C TYR A 59 -1.61 3.51 4.42
N GLY A 60 -2.89 3.17 4.29
CA GLY A 60 -3.50 2.96 2.99
C GLY A 60 -4.06 4.24 2.37
N ARG A 61 -3.45 5.39 2.68
CA ARG A 61 -3.92 6.67 2.19
C ARG A 61 -2.79 7.44 1.52
N ASN A 62 -3.17 8.27 0.55
CA ASN A 62 -2.22 9.17 -0.12
C ASN A 62 -1.02 8.42 -0.69
N LEU A 63 -1.27 7.24 -1.24
CA LEU A 63 -0.24 6.47 -1.91
C LEU A 63 -0.03 7.09 -3.29
N ILE A 64 1.16 7.57 -3.57
CA ILE A 64 1.46 8.26 -4.81
C ILE A 64 2.53 7.51 -5.58
N PHE A 65 2.19 7.07 -6.79
CA PHE A 65 3.10 6.35 -7.66
C PHE A 65 3.74 7.34 -8.63
N LEU A 66 5.06 7.32 -8.69
CA LEU A 66 5.85 8.25 -9.51
C LEU A 66 6.80 7.47 -10.40
N ASP A 67 6.91 7.87 -11.66
CA ASP A 67 7.73 7.19 -12.67
C ASP A 67 7.37 5.69 -12.67
N ALA A 68 8.29 4.84 -13.09
CA ALA A 68 8.04 3.41 -13.11
C ALA A 68 8.53 2.71 -11.83
N TYR A 69 9.16 3.44 -10.91
CA TYR A 69 9.92 2.82 -9.83
C TYR A 69 9.63 3.32 -8.44
N TYR A 70 8.84 4.36 -8.26
CA TYR A 70 8.71 5.01 -6.95
C TYR A 70 7.29 4.98 -6.43
N LEU A 71 7.17 4.72 -5.14
CA LEU A 71 5.93 4.84 -4.40
C LEU A 71 6.21 5.69 -3.16
N LEU A 72 5.47 6.78 -3.02
CA LEU A 72 5.49 7.57 -1.79
C LEU A 72 4.38 7.08 -0.89
N ALA A 73 4.72 6.72 0.34
CA ALA A 73 3.77 6.21 1.31
C ALA A 73 4.17 6.66 2.71
N GLU A 74 3.17 6.77 3.60
CA GLU A 74 3.43 7.04 5.00
C GLU A 74 3.58 5.71 5.73
N THR A 75 4.75 5.47 6.31
CA THR A 75 5.03 4.22 7.00
C THR A 75 4.71 4.30 8.48
N VAL A 76 4.52 3.15 9.10
CA VAL A 76 4.25 3.03 10.52
C VAL A 76 5.15 2.00 11.14
N GLU A 77 5.46 2.20 12.43
CA GLU A 77 6.14 1.18 13.21
C GLU A 77 5.09 0.27 13.83
N ALA A 78 4.89 -0.90 13.23
CA ALA A 78 3.82 -1.79 13.62
C ALA A 78 3.84 -2.20 15.08
N HIS A 79 5.01 -2.26 15.68
CA HIS A 79 5.19 -2.73 17.04
C HIS A 79 4.93 -1.66 18.11
N THR A 80 4.50 -0.48 17.74
CA THR A 80 4.29 0.60 18.69
C THR A 80 2.90 0.61 19.31
N TRP A 81 2.03 -0.32 18.92
CA TRP A 81 0.73 -0.47 19.58
C TRP A 81 0.33 -1.89 19.86
#